data_e34262491d8c34c17463d2d738dbbb2b
#
_entry.id   e34262491d8c34c17463d2d738dbbb2b
#
_cell.length_a   1.000
_cell.length_b   1.000
_cell.length_c   1.000
_cell.angle_alpha   90.00
_cell.angle_beta   90.00
_cell.angle_gamma   90.00
#
_symmetry.space_group_name_H-M   'P 1'
#
loop_
_entity.id
_entity.type
_entity.pdbx_description
1 polymer ?
#
loop_
_entity_poly.entity_id
_entity_poly.type
_entity_poly.pdbx_seq_one_letter_code
_entity_poly.pdbx_strand_id
1 'polypeptide(L)'
;MVMAIDGPLQIDVERGKTPGTLVIRLTGPLTLRNIFDLQAQFRSMEELPLTILDLTGVPYMDSAGMGVVVNGHVHCQGRGGKFVAVGVSSRILALFEMTHVDKVIAMAPTLEAAEALA
;
A
#
# COMPACT_ATOMS: atom_id res chain seq x y z
N MET A 1 21.31 21.89 1.78
CA MET A 1 20.59 20.78 2.42
C MET A 1 20.56 19.58 1.48
N VAL A 2 20.83 18.44 2.02
CA VAL A 2 20.80 17.22 1.25
C VAL A 2 19.40 16.63 1.31
N MET A 3 18.79 16.44 0.15
CA MET A 3 17.56 15.69 0.07
C MET A 3 17.90 14.22 0.02
N ALA A 4 17.52 13.49 1.04
CA ALA A 4 17.67 12.06 1.03
C ALA A 4 16.70 11.49 0.00
N ILE A 5 17.21 10.86 -1.04
CA ILE A 5 16.39 10.18 -2.04
C ILE A 5 15.62 9.06 -1.36
N ASP A 6 16.28 8.38 -0.42
CA ASP A 6 15.70 7.30 0.38
C ASP A 6 15.40 7.80 1.78
N GLY A 7 14.63 8.90 1.89
CA GLY A 7 14.22 9.42 3.17
C GLY A 7 13.37 8.42 3.94
N PRO A 8 13.07 8.70 5.21
CA PRO A 8 12.23 7.82 6.00
C PRO A 8 10.84 7.72 5.39
N LEU A 9 10.28 6.52 5.45
CA LEU A 9 8.90 6.29 5.07
C LEU A 9 8.01 6.71 6.22
N GLN A 10 7.03 7.56 5.94
CA GLN A 10 6.02 7.94 6.91
C GLN A 10 4.79 7.07 6.70
N ILE A 11 4.29 6.50 7.77
CA ILE A 11 3.11 5.62 7.74
C ILE A 11 2.05 6.22 8.64
N ASP A 12 0.91 6.55 8.06
CA ASP A 12 -0.24 7.05 8.81
C ASP A 12 -1.38 6.04 8.67
N VAL A 13 -1.96 5.67 9.80
CA VAL A 13 -3.05 4.68 9.83
C VAL A 13 -4.29 5.35 10.39
N GLU A 14 -5.40 5.23 9.65
CA GLU A 14 -6.67 5.82 10.07
C GLU A 14 -7.82 4.93 9.65
N ARG A 15 -8.98 5.15 10.24
CA ARG A 15 -10.22 4.48 9.80
C ARG A 15 -10.76 5.18 8.57
N GLY A 16 -11.26 4.40 7.62
CA GLY A 16 -11.97 4.95 6.47
C GLY A 16 -13.36 5.45 6.86
N LYS A 17 -14.05 6.05 5.92
CA LYS A 17 -15.41 6.54 6.11
C LYS A 17 -16.41 5.40 6.24
N THR A 18 -16.18 4.32 5.52
CA THR A 18 -17.01 3.12 5.59
C THR A 18 -16.59 2.27 6.79
N PRO A 19 -17.50 1.82 7.63
CA PRO A 19 -17.17 0.93 8.75
C PRO A 19 -16.45 -0.32 8.24
N GLY A 20 -15.44 -0.77 9.00
CA GLY A 20 -14.65 -1.95 8.62
C GLY A 20 -13.56 -1.66 7.62
N THR A 21 -13.19 -0.41 7.41
CA THR A 21 -12.14 0.01 6.49
C THR A 21 -10.96 0.60 7.26
N LEU A 22 -9.76 0.09 6.96
CA LEU A 22 -8.51 0.64 7.46
C LEU A 22 -7.77 1.28 6.30
N VAL A 23 -7.30 2.51 6.49
CA VAL A 23 -6.50 3.23 5.49
C VAL A 23 -5.08 3.36 6.01
N ILE A 24 -4.13 2.84 5.25
CA ILE A 24 -2.70 2.98 5.52
C ILE A 24 -2.14 3.91 4.46
N ARG A 25 -1.75 5.11 4.87
CA ARG A 25 -1.21 6.13 3.96
C ARG A 25 0.29 6.17 4.08
N LEU A 26 0.97 6.02 2.95
CA LEU A 26 2.43 6.07 2.89
C LEU A 26 2.88 7.38 2.27
N THR A 27 3.95 7.96 2.83
CA THR A 27 4.60 9.15 2.30
C THR A 27 6.10 8.89 2.26
N GLY A 28 6.69 9.03 1.08
CA GLY A 28 8.10 8.76 0.86
C GLY A 28 8.33 7.53 -0.01
N PRO A 29 9.57 7.32 -0.45
CA PRO A 29 9.87 6.15 -1.28
C PRO A 29 9.74 4.86 -0.50
N LEU A 30 9.34 3.80 -1.18
CA LEU A 30 9.19 2.48 -0.58
C LEU A 30 10.27 1.56 -1.17
N THR A 31 11.36 1.38 -0.43
CA THR A 31 12.55 0.68 -0.90
C THR A 31 13.05 -0.29 0.15
N LEU A 32 14.07 -1.08 -0.22
CA LEU A 32 14.72 -2.00 0.69
C LEU A 32 15.16 -1.34 2.01
N ARG A 33 15.46 -0.04 1.98
CA ARG A 33 15.94 0.68 3.17
C ARG A 33 14.83 0.92 4.20
N ASN A 34 13.58 1.00 3.79
CA ASN A 34 12.52 1.43 4.69
C ASN A 34 11.29 0.51 4.71
N ILE A 35 11.39 -0.69 4.12
CA ILE A 35 10.26 -1.62 4.07
C ILE A 35 9.91 -2.22 5.44
N PHE A 36 10.85 -2.22 6.39
CA PHE A 36 10.68 -2.97 7.64
C PHE A 36 9.55 -2.41 8.50
N ASP A 37 9.39 -1.09 8.51
CA ASP A 37 8.30 -0.44 9.25
C ASP A 37 6.94 -0.84 8.67
N LEU A 38 6.84 -0.89 7.34
CA LEU A 38 5.59 -1.30 6.70
C LEU A 38 5.31 -2.78 6.94
N GLN A 39 6.34 -3.64 6.91
CA GLN A 39 6.17 -5.05 7.24
C GLN A 39 5.63 -5.22 8.66
N ALA A 40 6.18 -4.47 9.61
CA ALA A 40 5.72 -4.51 11.00
C ALA A 40 4.27 -4.04 11.10
N GLN A 41 3.91 -3.01 10.35
CA GLN A 41 2.54 -2.50 10.33
C GLN A 41 1.56 -3.57 9.83
N PHE A 42 1.89 -4.27 8.76
CA PHE A 42 1.02 -5.32 8.24
C PHE A 42 0.85 -6.46 9.23
N ARG A 43 1.91 -6.83 9.98
CA ARG A 43 1.84 -7.90 10.97
C ARG A 43 0.97 -7.53 12.17
N SER A 44 0.95 -6.27 12.55
CA SER A 44 0.28 -5.81 13.77
C SER A 44 -1.05 -5.11 13.53
N MET A 45 -1.45 -4.92 12.28
CA MET A 45 -2.65 -4.18 11.96
C MET A 45 -3.92 -4.93 12.36
N GLU A 46 -4.96 -4.16 12.56
CA GLU A 46 -6.28 -4.65 12.85
C GLU A 46 -6.84 -5.50 11.70
N GLU A 47 -7.55 -6.56 12.03
CA GLU A 47 -8.20 -7.42 11.02
C GLU A 47 -9.55 -6.82 10.65
N LEU A 48 -9.57 -6.01 9.61
CA LEU A 48 -10.79 -5.40 9.10
C LEU A 48 -11.13 -5.95 7.72
N PRO A 49 -12.43 -5.89 7.33
CA PRO A 49 -12.86 -6.40 6.02
C PRO A 49 -12.16 -5.77 4.84
N LEU A 50 -11.75 -4.51 4.93
CA LEU A 50 -11.08 -3.80 3.84
C LEU A 50 -9.88 -3.03 4.37
N THR A 51 -8.73 -3.24 3.73
CA THR A 51 -7.53 -2.44 3.97
C THR A 51 -7.18 -1.72 2.67
N ILE A 52 -7.04 -0.40 2.75
CA ILE A 52 -6.65 0.43 1.62
C ILE A 52 -5.22 0.92 1.86
N LEU A 53 -4.35 0.68 0.90
CA LEU A 53 -2.99 1.20 0.92
C LEU A 53 -2.93 2.41 -0.01
N ASP A 54 -2.78 3.58 0.57
CA ASP A 54 -2.71 4.84 -0.19
C ASP A 54 -1.26 5.13 -0.56
N LEU A 55 -0.96 5.02 -1.83
CA LEU A 55 0.37 5.22 -2.40
C LEU A 55 0.53 6.59 -3.05
N THR A 56 -0.43 7.50 -2.87
CA THR A 56 -0.38 8.83 -3.49
C THR A 56 0.91 9.57 -3.14
N GLY A 57 1.39 9.42 -1.93
CA GLY A 57 2.62 10.08 -1.45
C GLY A 57 3.90 9.30 -1.72
N VAL A 58 3.85 8.21 -2.49
CA VAL A 58 5.02 7.37 -2.79
C VAL A 58 5.53 7.70 -4.19
N PRO A 59 6.68 8.39 -4.30
CA PRO A 59 7.20 8.80 -5.61
C PRO A 59 7.75 7.63 -6.43
N TYR A 60 8.27 6.60 -5.77
CA TYR A 60 8.75 5.39 -6.44
C TYR A 60 8.89 4.25 -5.45
N MET A 61 9.02 3.05 -5.97
CA MET A 61 9.37 1.88 -5.16
C MET A 61 10.29 0.97 -5.97
N ASP A 62 11.06 0.17 -5.26
CA ASP A 62 11.87 -0.88 -5.87
C ASP A 62 11.19 -2.24 -5.73
N SER A 63 11.86 -3.30 -6.15
CA SER A 63 11.32 -4.67 -6.07
C SER A 63 11.01 -5.09 -4.63
N ALA A 64 11.81 -4.63 -3.68
CA ALA A 64 11.58 -4.95 -2.26
C ALA A 64 10.31 -4.27 -1.76
N GLY A 65 10.10 -3.01 -2.13
CA GLY A 65 8.88 -2.28 -1.80
C GLY A 65 7.65 -2.94 -2.40
N MET A 66 7.74 -3.32 -3.67
CA MET A 66 6.67 -4.04 -4.33
C MET A 66 6.36 -5.36 -3.62
N GLY A 67 7.40 -6.09 -3.21
CA GLY A 67 7.23 -7.34 -2.49
C GLY A 67 6.47 -7.17 -1.19
N VAL A 68 6.71 -6.09 -0.47
CA VAL A 68 6.00 -5.80 0.77
C VAL A 68 4.53 -5.48 0.50
N VAL A 69 4.23 -4.77 -0.59
CA VAL A 69 2.84 -4.51 -0.99
C VAL A 69 2.11 -5.81 -1.28
N VAL A 70 2.75 -6.72 -2.01
CA VAL A 70 2.18 -8.04 -2.29
C VAL A 70 1.96 -8.82 -0.99
N ASN A 71 2.89 -8.74 -0.05
CA ASN A 71 2.75 -9.39 1.25
C ASN A 71 1.55 -8.84 2.02
N GLY A 72 1.29 -7.54 1.93
CA GLY A 72 0.11 -6.94 2.53
C GLY A 72 -1.18 -7.53 1.97
N HIS A 73 -1.23 -7.70 0.66
CA HIS A 73 -2.36 -8.33 -0.01
C HIS A 73 -2.56 -9.78 0.48
N VAL A 74 -1.48 -10.56 0.49
CA VAL A 74 -1.54 -11.96 0.93
C VAL A 74 -2.00 -12.05 2.38
N HIS A 75 -1.51 -11.17 3.23
CA HIS A 75 -1.86 -11.13 4.64
C HIS A 75 -3.37 -10.86 4.83
N CYS A 76 -3.92 -9.89 4.11
CA CYS A 76 -5.34 -9.56 4.17
C CYS A 76 -6.19 -10.70 3.62
N GLN A 77 -5.80 -11.25 2.47
CA GLN A 77 -6.52 -12.34 1.83
C GLN A 77 -6.58 -13.57 2.72
N GLY A 78 -5.50 -13.89 3.41
CA GLY A 78 -5.43 -15.02 4.33
C GLY A 78 -6.38 -14.90 5.51
N ARG A 79 -6.85 -13.69 5.79
CA ARG A 79 -7.82 -13.40 6.86
C ARG A 79 -9.23 -13.13 6.34
N GLY A 80 -9.45 -13.36 5.05
CA GLY A 80 -10.75 -13.15 4.42
C GLY A 80 -11.07 -11.69 4.11
N GLY A 81 -10.09 -10.80 4.25
CA GLY A 81 -10.25 -9.37 3.95
C GLY A 81 -9.86 -9.03 2.52
N LYS A 82 -10.17 -7.79 2.13
CA LYS A 82 -9.78 -7.23 0.85
C LYS A 82 -8.67 -6.22 1.04
N PHE A 83 -7.81 -6.10 0.03
CA PHE A 83 -6.69 -5.17 0.02
C PHE A 83 -6.72 -4.42 -1.30
N VAL A 84 -6.76 -3.09 -1.25
CA VAL A 84 -6.86 -2.24 -2.44
C VAL A 84 -5.80 -1.15 -2.36
N ALA A 85 -5.03 -0.97 -3.43
CA ALA A 85 -4.06 0.12 -3.54
C ALA A 85 -4.70 1.30 -4.26
N VAL A 86 -4.51 2.51 -3.74
CA VAL A 86 -4.97 3.74 -4.40
C VAL A 86 -3.80 4.67 -4.64
N GLY A 87 -3.97 5.59 -5.57
CA GLY A 87 -2.94 6.59 -5.85
C GLY A 87 -1.69 6.02 -6.50
N VAL A 88 -1.82 4.91 -7.21
CA VAL A 88 -0.69 4.28 -7.90
C VAL A 88 -0.27 5.17 -9.07
N SER A 89 0.96 5.72 -8.99
CA SER A 89 1.47 6.56 -10.06
C SER A 89 1.74 5.75 -11.32
N SER A 90 1.85 6.43 -12.47
CA SER A 90 2.17 5.75 -13.72
C SER A 90 3.51 5.01 -13.63
N ARG A 91 4.46 5.55 -12.91
CA ARG A 91 5.77 4.92 -12.69
C ARG A 91 5.64 3.61 -11.91
N ILE A 92 4.87 3.63 -10.84
CA ILE A 92 4.64 2.42 -10.02
C ILE A 92 3.78 1.43 -10.79
N LEU A 93 2.77 1.91 -11.51
CA LEU A 93 1.94 1.04 -12.33
C LEU A 93 2.77 0.31 -13.39
N ALA A 94 3.73 0.99 -14.01
CA ALA A 94 4.63 0.35 -14.97
C ALA A 94 5.40 -0.80 -14.33
N LEU A 95 5.88 -0.61 -13.10
CA LEU A 95 6.55 -1.67 -12.36
C LEU A 95 5.60 -2.85 -12.08
N PHE A 96 4.39 -2.56 -11.67
CA PHE A 96 3.38 -3.59 -11.42
C PHE A 96 3.04 -4.38 -12.69
N GLU A 97 2.89 -3.67 -13.81
CA GLU A 97 2.59 -4.31 -15.09
C GLU A 97 3.73 -5.19 -15.58
N MET A 98 4.96 -4.71 -15.44
CA MET A 98 6.15 -5.46 -15.84
C MET A 98 6.28 -6.79 -15.10
N THR A 99 5.85 -6.81 -13.86
CA THR A 99 5.98 -7.97 -12.96
C THR A 99 4.67 -8.73 -12.79
N HIS A 100 3.62 -8.33 -13.49
CA HIS A 100 2.27 -8.90 -13.41
C HIS A 100 1.61 -8.74 -12.04
N VAL A 101 2.12 -7.87 -11.19
CA VAL A 101 1.52 -7.56 -9.88
C VAL A 101 0.18 -6.85 -10.04
N ASP A 102 0.00 -6.11 -11.14
CA ASP A 102 -1.27 -5.48 -11.48
C ASP A 102 -2.43 -6.48 -11.61
N LYS A 103 -2.13 -7.75 -11.84
CA LYS A 103 -3.13 -8.81 -11.93
C LYS A 103 -3.47 -9.41 -10.58
N VAL A 104 -2.67 -9.12 -9.56
CA VAL A 104 -2.83 -9.66 -8.21
C VAL A 104 -3.42 -8.62 -7.28
N ILE A 105 -2.93 -7.38 -7.35
CA ILE A 105 -3.33 -6.29 -6.46
C ILE A 105 -4.50 -5.52 -7.08
N ALA A 106 -5.61 -5.45 -6.35
CA ALA A 106 -6.73 -4.60 -6.75
C ALA A 106 -6.32 -3.14 -6.60
N MET A 107 -6.69 -2.30 -7.54
CA MET A 107 -6.37 -0.88 -7.55
C MET A 107 -7.62 -0.05 -7.78
N ALA A 108 -7.64 1.13 -7.20
CA ALA A 108 -8.71 2.11 -7.43
C ALA A 108 -8.09 3.51 -7.55
N PRO A 109 -8.72 4.42 -8.29
CA PRO A 109 -8.15 5.75 -8.50
C PRO A 109 -8.21 6.65 -7.27
N THR A 110 -9.19 6.45 -6.39
CA THR A 110 -9.42 7.29 -5.22
C THR A 110 -9.79 6.45 -4.00
N LEU A 111 -9.71 7.07 -2.81
CA LEU A 111 -10.17 6.43 -1.57
C LEU A 111 -11.65 6.08 -1.66
N GLU A 112 -12.47 6.98 -2.20
CA GLU A 112 -13.90 6.75 -2.34
C GLU A 112 -14.20 5.55 -3.21
N ALA A 113 -13.51 5.43 -4.33
CA ALA A 113 -13.68 4.30 -5.24
C ALA A 113 -13.24 2.99 -4.57
N ALA A 114 -12.16 3.02 -3.78
CA ALA A 114 -11.68 1.85 -3.04
C ALA A 114 -12.70 1.44 -1.98
N GLU A 115 -13.26 2.38 -1.23
CA GLU A 115 -14.23 2.07 -0.18
C GLU A 115 -15.53 1.49 -0.77
N ALA A 116 -15.85 1.83 -2.00
CA ALA A 116 -17.00 1.25 -2.69
C ALA A 116 -16.81 -0.22 -3.05
N LEU A 117 -15.59 -0.73 -2.96
CA LEU A 117 -15.29 -2.15 -3.19
C LEU A 117 -15.50 -3.01 -1.94
N ALA A 118 -15.82 -2.41 -0.82
CA ALA A 118 -16.00 -3.12 0.44
C ALA A 118 -17.17 -4.12 0.39
#